data_f912abcfe9477a70b46e54a903e662e8
#
_entry.id   f912abcfe9477a70b46e54a903e662e8
#
_cell.length_a   1.000
_cell.length_b   1.000
_cell.length_c   1.000
_cell.angle_alpha   90.00
_cell.angle_beta   90.00
_cell.angle_gamma   90.00
#
_symmetry.space_group_name_H-M   'P 1'
#
loop_
_entity.id
_entity.type
_entity.pdbx_description
1 polymer ?
#
loop_
_entity_poly.entity_id
_entity_poly.type
_entity_poly.pdbx_seq_one_letter_code
_entity_poly.pdbx_strand_id
1 'polypeptide(L)'
;MGHSFTGILLGFQLNRIEIYPYGGCSKLEYDINTSLKKEILVLLMGPIIQVVFVETVKHFFIMEPYFYIYHYFILCFNLLPIYPLDGGRLLNLFLAYLFSYYNSMKTVLYISSFLYSSFFLFTLLFTKNIIYIVVVLLLGINLYKEIKQANFYFQKFLTERYLKDYSFKKTKEITELKQMRRDYYHYFITEKEIISEKEKLSLYFSYFF
;
A
#
# COMPACT_ATOMS: atom_id res chain seq x y z
N MET A 1 -8.42 4.68 12.42
CA MET A 1 -8.98 6.06 12.42
C MET A 1 -7.97 7.12 11.97
N GLY A 2 -6.70 7.06 12.32
CA GLY A 2 -5.68 8.03 11.91
C GLY A 2 -5.56 8.23 10.40
N HIS A 3 -5.48 7.14 9.64
CA HIS A 3 -5.43 7.17 8.18
C HIS A 3 -6.62 7.91 7.55
N SER A 4 -7.83 7.63 8.06
CA SER A 4 -9.08 8.22 7.53
C SER A 4 -9.14 9.72 7.76
N PHE A 5 -8.82 10.14 8.97
CA PHE A 5 -8.82 11.56 9.32
C PHE A 5 -7.85 12.35 8.43
N THR A 6 -6.62 11.86 8.31
CA THR A 6 -5.60 12.49 7.47
C THR A 6 -5.96 12.41 5.98
N GLY A 7 -6.54 11.29 5.53
CA GLY A 7 -7.00 11.15 4.15
C GLY A 7 -8.05 12.19 3.77
N ILE A 8 -9.05 12.39 4.63
CA ILE A 8 -10.09 13.41 4.40
C ILE A 8 -9.48 14.82 4.35
N LEU A 9 -8.56 15.16 5.26
CA LEU A 9 -7.88 16.46 5.27
C LEU A 9 -7.06 16.71 3.99
N LEU A 10 -6.53 15.63 3.36
CA LEU A 10 -5.78 15.71 2.10
C LEU A 10 -6.65 15.62 0.85
N GLY A 11 -8.00 15.61 1.02
CA GLY A 11 -8.97 15.59 -0.07
C GLY A 11 -9.26 14.20 -0.64
N PHE A 12 -8.94 13.13 0.08
CA PHE A 12 -9.34 11.78 -0.30
C PHE A 12 -10.81 11.54 0.07
N GLN A 13 -11.53 10.85 -0.80
CA GLN A 13 -12.92 10.52 -0.54
C GLN A 13 -13.02 9.30 0.36
N LEU A 14 -13.84 9.38 1.40
CA LEU A 14 -14.16 8.26 2.26
C LEU A 14 -15.33 7.50 1.64
N ASN A 15 -15.04 6.34 1.03
CA ASN A 15 -16.07 5.59 0.33
C ASN A 15 -16.95 4.79 1.30
N ARG A 16 -16.33 4.10 2.27
CA ARG A 16 -17.06 3.24 3.22
C ARG A 16 -16.30 3.11 4.53
N ILE A 17 -17.05 3.12 5.63
CA ILE A 17 -16.55 2.69 6.95
C ILE A 17 -17.17 1.32 7.22
N GLU A 18 -16.34 0.29 7.32
CA GLU A 18 -16.76 -1.05 7.69
C GLU A 18 -16.38 -1.28 9.15
N ILE A 19 -17.35 -1.62 9.97
CA ILE A 19 -17.13 -1.91 11.40
C ILE A 19 -17.08 -3.43 11.54
N TYR A 20 -15.93 -3.93 11.97
CA TYR A 20 -15.72 -5.34 12.29
C TYR A 20 -15.65 -5.56 13.81
N PRO A 21 -15.87 -6.76 14.32
CA PRO A 21 -15.76 -7.06 15.75
C PRO A 21 -14.39 -6.77 16.35
N TYR A 22 -13.35 -6.69 15.49
CA TYR A 22 -11.95 -6.40 15.86
C TYR A 22 -11.52 -4.95 15.53
N GLY A 23 -12.44 -4.08 15.10
CA GLY A 23 -12.16 -2.67 14.83
C GLY A 23 -12.84 -2.11 13.60
N GLY A 24 -12.78 -0.79 13.43
CA GLY A 24 -13.29 -0.09 12.24
C GLY A 24 -12.23 -0.04 11.14
N CYS A 25 -12.58 -0.49 9.95
CA CYS A 25 -11.78 -0.34 8.75
C CYS A 25 -12.42 0.71 7.84
N SER A 26 -11.69 1.75 7.51
CA SER A 26 -12.15 2.77 6.55
C SER A 26 -11.48 2.54 5.20
N LYS A 27 -12.28 2.45 4.17
CA LYS A 27 -11.79 2.41 2.79
C LYS A 27 -11.74 3.82 2.24
N LEU A 28 -10.54 4.36 2.15
CA LEU A 28 -10.27 5.60 1.42
C LEU A 28 -10.21 5.27 -0.07
N GLU A 29 -10.99 6.00 -0.87
CA GLU A 29 -10.93 5.89 -2.32
C GLU A 29 -10.02 6.99 -2.85
N TYR A 30 -8.94 6.58 -3.48
CA TYR A 30 -8.01 7.46 -4.16
C TYR A 30 -7.43 6.75 -5.38
N ASP A 31 -7.05 7.57 -6.35
CA ASP A 31 -6.42 7.06 -7.56
C ASP A 31 -5.03 6.49 -7.24
N ILE A 32 -4.67 5.40 -7.90
CA ILE A 32 -3.31 4.81 -7.79
C ILE A 32 -2.25 5.83 -8.20
N ASN A 33 -2.62 6.75 -9.11
CA ASN A 33 -1.75 7.82 -9.59
C ASN A 33 -1.70 9.06 -8.68
N THR A 34 -2.29 9.01 -7.49
CA THR A 34 -2.15 10.07 -6.48
C THR A 34 -0.67 10.24 -6.09
N SER A 35 -0.29 11.46 -5.73
CA SER A 35 1.09 11.77 -5.33
C SER A 35 1.56 10.87 -4.17
N LEU A 36 2.74 10.26 -4.35
CA LEU A 36 3.38 9.39 -3.36
C LEU A 36 3.52 10.05 -1.99
N LYS A 37 3.82 11.36 -1.96
CA LYS A 37 3.98 12.12 -0.70
C LYS A 37 2.70 12.15 0.12
N LYS A 38 1.55 12.37 -0.54
CA LYS A 38 0.26 12.40 0.16
C LYS A 38 -0.09 11.02 0.74
N GLU A 39 0.16 9.98 -0.01
CA GLU A 39 -0.12 8.61 0.43
C GLU A 39 0.78 8.17 1.58
N ILE A 40 2.09 8.49 1.53
CA ILE A 40 3.01 8.26 2.65
C ILE A 40 2.54 8.98 3.91
N LEU A 41 2.12 10.26 3.80
CA LEU A 41 1.63 11.02 4.94
C LEU A 41 0.41 10.35 5.56
N VAL A 42 -0.57 9.94 4.74
CA VAL A 42 -1.75 9.20 5.23
C VAL A 42 -1.34 7.94 5.97
N LEU A 43 -0.43 7.14 5.42
CA LEU A 43 0.00 5.89 6.05
C LEU A 43 0.77 6.11 7.35
N LEU A 44 1.63 7.10 7.43
CA LEU A 44 2.39 7.41 8.65
C LEU A 44 1.51 7.94 9.79
N MET A 45 0.44 8.67 9.45
CA MET A 45 -0.45 9.24 10.47
C MET A 45 -1.27 8.21 11.24
N GLY A 46 -1.45 6.99 10.70
CA GLY A 46 -2.07 5.89 11.45
C GLY A 46 -1.27 5.53 12.70
N PRO A 47 -0.03 5.04 12.54
CA PRO A 47 0.87 4.75 13.64
C PRO A 47 1.10 5.95 14.57
N ILE A 48 1.30 7.15 14.03
CA ILE A 48 1.55 8.37 14.84
C ILE A 48 0.35 8.67 15.75
N ILE A 49 -0.88 8.69 15.21
CA ILE A 49 -2.08 8.95 15.99
C ILE A 49 -2.30 7.85 17.03
N GLN A 50 -1.98 6.59 16.70
CA GLN A 50 -2.05 5.49 17.68
C GLN A 50 -1.10 5.72 18.85
N VAL A 51 0.15 6.13 18.62
CA VAL A 51 1.12 6.45 19.69
C VAL A 51 0.63 7.63 20.53
N VAL A 52 0.22 8.73 19.88
CA VAL A 52 -0.28 9.91 20.59
C VAL A 52 -1.49 9.54 21.45
N PHE A 53 -2.42 8.74 20.95
CA PHE A 53 -3.58 8.28 21.71
C PHE A 53 -3.16 7.47 22.95
N VAL A 54 -2.26 6.50 22.79
CA VAL A 54 -1.78 5.66 23.91
C VAL A 54 -1.07 6.47 24.97
N GLU A 55 -0.18 7.41 24.57
CA GLU A 55 0.51 8.28 25.53
C GLU A 55 -0.46 9.24 26.23
N THR A 56 -1.47 9.75 25.54
CA THR A 56 -2.52 10.57 26.16
C THR A 56 -3.32 9.76 27.18
N VAL A 57 -3.74 8.55 26.84
CA VAL A 57 -4.46 7.67 27.78
C VAL A 57 -3.59 7.36 29.00
N LYS A 58 -2.30 7.10 28.82
CA LYS A 58 -1.35 6.85 29.90
C LYS A 58 -1.23 8.03 30.88
N HIS A 59 -1.34 9.25 30.36
CA HIS A 59 -1.22 10.46 31.19
C HIS A 59 -2.48 10.74 32.01
N PHE A 60 -3.68 10.47 31.45
CA PHE A 60 -4.97 10.82 32.09
C PHE A 60 -5.65 9.65 32.81
N PHE A 61 -5.30 8.41 32.48
CA PHE A 61 -5.98 7.22 32.98
C PHE A 61 -4.97 6.18 33.48
N ILE A 62 -5.31 5.54 34.60
CA ILE A 62 -4.57 4.38 35.09
C ILE A 62 -5.18 3.15 34.43
N MET A 63 -4.48 2.60 33.43
CA MET A 63 -4.88 1.38 32.74
C MET A 63 -4.00 0.21 33.16
N GLU A 64 -4.51 -1.01 33.01
CA GLU A 64 -3.74 -2.22 33.23
C GLU A 64 -2.50 -2.27 32.33
N PRO A 65 -1.34 -2.72 32.81
CA PRO A 65 -0.09 -2.77 32.04
C PRO A 65 -0.24 -3.52 30.71
N TYR A 66 -1.08 -4.54 30.67
CA TYR A 66 -1.37 -5.32 29.45
C TYR A 66 -1.98 -4.48 28.32
N PHE A 67 -2.75 -3.42 28.65
CA PHE A 67 -3.30 -2.51 27.65
C PHE A 67 -2.20 -1.88 26.79
N TYR A 68 -1.14 -1.39 27.43
CA TYR A 68 -0.01 -0.77 26.73
C TYR A 68 0.78 -1.78 25.91
N ILE A 69 1.04 -2.96 26.47
CA ILE A 69 1.76 -4.04 25.78
C ILE A 69 1.03 -4.45 24.50
N TYR A 70 -0.29 -4.63 24.56
CA TYR A 70 -1.07 -5.00 23.37
C TYR A 70 -1.07 -3.90 22.31
N HIS A 71 -1.19 -2.63 22.71
CA HIS A 71 -1.16 -1.53 21.75
C HIS A 71 0.19 -1.40 21.03
N TYR A 72 1.29 -1.51 21.75
CA TYR A 72 2.62 -1.48 21.13
C TYR A 72 2.86 -2.73 20.27
N PHE A 73 2.37 -3.87 20.69
CA PHE A 73 2.45 -5.08 19.88
C PHE A 73 1.70 -4.92 18.55
N ILE A 74 0.47 -4.42 18.57
CA ILE A 74 -0.32 -4.14 17.37
C ILE A 74 0.38 -3.12 16.48
N LEU A 75 0.97 -2.06 17.06
CA LEU A 75 1.72 -1.06 16.34
C LEU A 75 2.94 -1.67 15.63
N CYS A 76 3.76 -2.42 16.35
CA CYS A 76 4.93 -3.10 15.78
C CYS A 76 4.53 -4.11 14.71
N PHE A 77 3.46 -4.86 14.94
CA PHE A 77 2.94 -5.81 13.97
C PHE A 77 2.50 -5.12 12.66
N ASN A 78 1.76 -4.00 12.75
CA ASN A 78 1.34 -3.24 11.57
C ASN A 78 2.51 -2.59 10.83
N LEU A 79 3.62 -2.31 11.49
CA LEU A 79 4.82 -1.76 10.86
C LEU A 79 5.74 -2.81 10.25
N LEU A 80 5.41 -4.10 10.37
CA LEU A 80 6.17 -5.15 9.66
C LEU A 80 6.13 -4.90 8.14
N PRO A 81 7.27 -5.07 7.44
CA PRO A 81 7.34 -4.84 5.99
C PRO A 81 6.71 -6.00 5.19
N ILE A 82 5.53 -6.43 5.60
CA ILE A 82 4.73 -7.51 4.99
C ILE A 82 3.43 -6.91 4.46
N TYR A 83 3.23 -6.95 3.15
CA TYR A 83 1.98 -6.52 2.53
C TYR A 83 0.83 -7.49 2.90
N PRO A 84 -0.38 -7.03 3.25
CA PRO A 84 -0.93 -5.67 3.12
C PRO A 84 -0.85 -4.80 4.39
N LEU A 85 0.00 -5.11 5.37
CA LEU A 85 0.21 -4.28 6.56
C LEU A 85 0.74 -2.88 6.19
N ASP A 86 0.59 -1.91 7.10
CA ASP A 86 1.02 -0.53 6.86
C ASP A 86 2.51 -0.43 6.54
N GLY A 87 3.36 -1.21 7.21
CA GLY A 87 4.79 -1.30 6.93
C GLY A 87 5.10 -1.82 5.53
N GLY A 88 4.36 -2.83 5.05
CA GLY A 88 4.48 -3.32 3.67
C GLY A 88 4.04 -2.30 2.62
N ARG A 89 2.96 -1.55 2.91
CA ARG A 89 2.52 -0.45 2.04
C ARG A 89 3.52 0.70 2.01
N LEU A 90 4.09 1.10 3.16
CA LEU A 90 5.15 2.09 3.22
C LEU A 90 6.39 1.66 2.43
N LEU A 91 6.79 0.38 2.55
CA LEU A 91 7.87 -0.18 1.76
C LEU A 91 7.57 -0.10 0.26
N ASN A 92 6.35 -0.42 -0.18
CA ASN A 92 5.95 -0.28 -1.59
C ASN A 92 6.06 1.16 -2.09
N LEU A 93 5.60 2.14 -1.30
CA LEU A 93 5.71 3.55 -1.65
C LEU A 93 7.17 4.01 -1.71
N PHE A 94 8.00 3.56 -0.79
CA PHE A 94 9.43 3.82 -0.83
C PHE A 94 10.08 3.24 -2.10
N LEU A 95 9.76 1.99 -2.43
CA LEU A 95 10.26 1.35 -3.66
C LEU A 95 9.73 2.05 -4.92
N ALA A 96 8.52 2.60 -4.90
CA ALA A 96 7.96 3.35 -6.02
C ALA A 96 8.69 4.69 -6.31
N TYR A 97 9.43 5.23 -5.35
CA TYR A 97 10.36 6.33 -5.61
C TYR A 97 11.58 5.90 -6.41
N LEU A 98 12.03 4.66 -6.26
CA LEU A 98 13.25 4.13 -6.88
C LEU A 98 12.94 3.43 -8.21
N PHE A 99 11.87 2.65 -8.23
CA PHE A 99 11.50 1.76 -9.32
C PHE A 99 10.22 2.19 -10.02
N SER A 100 9.88 1.49 -11.11
CA SER A 100 8.56 1.60 -11.76
C SER A 100 7.46 1.04 -10.86
N TYR A 101 6.20 1.46 -11.12
CA TYR A 101 5.06 0.97 -10.36
C TYR A 101 4.95 -0.56 -10.37
N TYR A 102 5.14 -1.16 -11.54
CA TYR A 102 5.10 -2.61 -11.70
C TYR A 102 6.20 -3.32 -10.89
N ASN A 103 7.43 -2.83 -10.98
CA ASN A 103 8.57 -3.43 -10.28
C ASN A 103 8.48 -3.21 -8.77
N SER A 104 8.07 -2.03 -8.30
CA SER A 104 7.90 -1.78 -6.86
C SER A 104 6.87 -2.73 -6.24
N MET A 105 5.71 -2.91 -6.91
CA MET A 105 4.66 -3.82 -6.45
C MET A 105 5.15 -5.28 -6.42
N LYS A 106 5.82 -5.74 -7.46
CA LYS A 106 6.40 -7.09 -7.48
C LYS A 106 7.45 -7.31 -6.39
N THR A 107 8.39 -6.37 -6.27
CA THR A 107 9.48 -6.46 -5.29
C THR A 107 8.92 -6.52 -3.86
N VAL A 108 7.95 -5.67 -3.51
CA VAL A 108 7.35 -5.72 -2.18
C VAL A 108 6.62 -7.03 -1.92
N LEU A 109 5.92 -7.59 -2.90
CA LEU A 109 5.23 -8.87 -2.75
C LEU A 109 6.22 -10.04 -2.57
N TYR A 110 7.37 -10.01 -3.27
CA TYR A 110 8.44 -11.01 -3.04
C TYR A 110 9.04 -10.90 -1.65
N ILE A 111 9.39 -9.68 -1.20
CA ILE A 111 9.91 -9.45 0.16
C ILE A 111 8.87 -9.91 1.19
N SER A 112 7.61 -9.54 1.02
CA SER A 112 6.52 -9.92 1.91
C SER A 112 6.33 -11.43 1.98
N SER A 113 6.40 -12.13 0.85
CA SER A 113 6.28 -13.60 0.81
C SER A 113 7.43 -14.29 1.53
N PHE A 114 8.65 -13.79 1.38
CA PHE A 114 9.81 -14.31 2.07
C PHE A 114 9.71 -14.11 3.59
N LEU A 115 9.40 -12.89 4.03
CA LEU A 115 9.24 -12.55 5.45
C LEU A 115 8.06 -13.31 6.07
N TYR A 116 6.94 -13.40 5.36
CA TYR A 116 5.78 -14.18 5.81
C TYR A 116 6.16 -15.65 6.02
N SER A 117 6.84 -16.27 5.06
CA SER A 117 7.25 -17.69 5.16
C SER A 117 8.17 -17.92 6.36
N SER A 118 9.12 -17.01 6.60
CA SER A 118 10.00 -17.07 7.77
C SER A 118 9.23 -16.91 9.08
N PHE A 119 8.29 -15.97 9.13
CA PHE A 119 7.45 -15.72 10.30
C PHE A 119 6.47 -16.87 10.57
N PHE A 120 5.89 -17.46 9.53
CA PHE A 120 5.02 -18.62 9.61
C PHE A 120 5.76 -19.83 10.19
N LEU A 121 6.96 -20.14 9.65
CA LEU A 121 7.80 -21.22 10.14
C LEU A 121 8.20 -21.01 11.61
N PHE A 122 8.61 -19.79 11.97
CA PHE A 122 8.90 -19.43 13.36
C PHE A 122 7.71 -19.67 14.28
N THR A 123 6.51 -19.23 13.86
CA THR A 123 5.27 -19.43 14.63
C THR A 123 4.99 -20.91 14.85
N LEU A 124 5.12 -21.76 13.83
CA LEU A 124 4.88 -23.19 13.94
C LEU A 124 5.87 -23.90 14.87
N LEU A 125 7.14 -23.47 14.89
CA LEU A 125 8.18 -24.12 15.70
C LEU A 125 8.16 -23.68 17.17
N PHE A 126 7.83 -22.41 17.43
CA PHE A 126 8.03 -21.81 18.77
C PHE A 126 6.74 -21.48 19.51
N THR A 127 5.58 -21.44 18.84
CA THR A 127 4.32 -21.10 19.51
C THR A 127 3.33 -22.26 19.46
N LYS A 128 2.77 -22.59 20.65
CA LYS A 128 1.65 -23.53 20.77
C LYS A 128 0.29 -22.82 20.86
N ASN A 129 0.28 -21.50 20.80
CA ASN A 129 -0.94 -20.72 20.97
C ASN A 129 -1.69 -20.63 19.64
N ILE A 130 -2.90 -21.18 19.63
CA ILE A 130 -3.76 -21.23 18.45
C ILE A 130 -4.09 -19.83 17.89
N ILE A 131 -4.17 -18.81 18.77
CA ILE A 131 -4.50 -17.44 18.34
C ILE A 131 -3.42 -16.89 17.39
N TYR A 132 -2.13 -17.07 17.71
CA TYR A 132 -1.06 -16.62 16.84
C TYR A 132 -1.05 -17.35 15.50
N ILE A 133 -1.33 -18.67 15.51
CA ILE A 133 -1.43 -19.45 14.28
C ILE A 133 -2.56 -18.91 13.40
N VAL A 134 -3.74 -18.63 13.97
CA VAL A 134 -4.87 -18.07 13.23
C VAL A 134 -4.54 -16.70 12.64
N VAL A 135 -3.91 -15.81 13.40
CA VAL A 135 -3.51 -14.48 12.91
C VAL A 135 -2.54 -14.58 11.73
N VAL A 136 -1.55 -15.47 11.83
CA VAL A 136 -0.58 -15.68 10.74
C VAL A 136 -1.23 -16.30 9.51
N LEU A 137 -2.16 -17.24 9.67
CA LEU A 137 -2.93 -17.80 8.55
C LEU A 137 -3.77 -16.73 7.84
N LEU A 138 -4.47 -15.88 8.60
CA LEU A 138 -5.25 -14.78 8.03
C LEU A 138 -4.36 -13.79 7.26
N LEU A 139 -3.17 -13.48 7.77
CA LEU A 139 -2.19 -12.66 7.07
C LEU A 139 -1.76 -13.31 5.75
N GLY A 140 -1.52 -14.62 5.74
CA GLY A 140 -1.17 -15.36 4.53
C GLY A 140 -2.28 -15.36 3.48
N ILE A 141 -3.53 -15.52 3.89
CA ILE A 141 -4.69 -15.44 2.99
C ILE A 141 -4.77 -14.04 2.35
N ASN A 142 -4.57 -12.99 3.12
CA ASN A 142 -4.58 -11.63 2.62
C ASN A 142 -3.40 -11.37 1.65
N LEU A 143 -2.20 -11.80 1.99
CA LEU A 143 -1.03 -11.69 1.10
C LEU A 143 -1.26 -12.45 -0.23
N TYR A 144 -1.84 -13.64 -0.18
CA TYR A 144 -2.17 -14.41 -1.38
C TYR A 144 -3.18 -13.68 -2.28
N LYS A 145 -4.20 -13.03 -1.69
CA LYS A 145 -5.15 -12.20 -2.45
C LYS A 145 -4.44 -11.05 -3.15
N GLU A 146 -3.54 -10.36 -2.47
CA GLU A 146 -2.77 -9.23 -3.03
C GLU A 146 -1.86 -9.69 -4.18
N ILE A 147 -1.21 -10.84 -4.06
CA ILE A 147 -0.41 -11.43 -5.14
C ILE A 147 -1.27 -11.68 -6.38
N LYS A 148 -2.46 -12.26 -6.20
CA LYS A 148 -3.40 -12.49 -7.32
C LYS A 148 -3.89 -11.19 -7.97
N GLN A 149 -4.08 -10.14 -7.17
CA GLN A 149 -4.60 -8.86 -7.63
C GLN A 149 -3.52 -7.92 -8.20
N ALA A 150 -2.24 -8.27 -8.11
CA ALA A 150 -1.14 -7.42 -8.55
C ALA A 150 -1.25 -6.99 -10.02
N ASN A 151 -1.63 -7.91 -10.91
CA ASN A 151 -1.83 -7.59 -12.32
C ASN A 151 -3.05 -6.66 -12.53
N PHE A 152 -4.13 -6.86 -11.78
CA PHE A 152 -5.30 -5.98 -11.80
C PHE A 152 -4.94 -4.55 -11.38
N TYR A 153 -4.15 -4.38 -10.33
CA TYR A 153 -3.68 -3.06 -9.89
C TYR A 153 -2.80 -2.38 -10.95
N PHE A 154 -1.97 -3.15 -11.66
CA PHE A 154 -1.20 -2.60 -12.76
C PHE A 154 -2.09 -2.15 -13.92
N GLN A 155 -3.10 -2.93 -14.32
CA GLN A 155 -4.06 -2.52 -15.33
C GLN A 155 -4.86 -1.29 -14.89
N LYS A 156 -5.31 -1.25 -13.64
CA LYS A 156 -5.99 -0.09 -13.07
C LYS A 156 -5.11 1.16 -13.13
N PHE A 157 -3.81 1.04 -12.82
CA PHE A 157 -2.85 2.13 -12.93
C PHE A 157 -2.78 2.69 -14.36
N LEU A 158 -2.71 1.82 -15.38
CA LEU A 158 -2.68 2.25 -16.79
C LEU A 158 -4.01 2.87 -17.23
N THR A 159 -5.14 2.27 -16.82
CA THR A 159 -6.49 2.78 -17.14
C THR A 159 -6.73 4.17 -16.57
N GLU A 160 -6.34 4.40 -15.31
CA GLU A 160 -6.44 5.74 -14.71
C GLU A 160 -5.61 6.77 -15.48
N ARG A 161 -4.40 6.40 -15.92
CA ARG A 161 -3.51 7.25 -16.74
C ARG A 161 -4.10 7.57 -18.12
N TYR A 162 -4.84 6.64 -18.69
CA TYR A 162 -5.51 6.84 -19.97
C TYR A 162 -6.74 7.75 -19.84
N LEU A 163 -7.57 7.51 -18.81
CA LEU A 163 -8.85 8.18 -18.65
C LEU A 163 -8.75 9.58 -18.01
N LYS A 164 -7.74 9.80 -17.15
CA LYS A 164 -7.61 11.03 -16.39
C LYS A 164 -6.39 11.83 -16.82
N ASP A 165 -6.52 13.15 -16.80
CA ASP A 165 -5.41 14.06 -17.04
C ASP A 165 -4.68 14.36 -15.73
N TYR A 166 -3.45 13.85 -15.61
CA TYR A 166 -2.56 14.15 -14.50
C TYR A 166 -1.50 15.16 -14.91
N SER A 167 -1.28 16.18 -14.10
CA SER A 167 -0.18 17.13 -14.29
C SER A 167 1.05 16.67 -13.51
N PHE A 168 2.10 16.31 -14.22
CA PHE A 168 3.38 15.89 -13.64
C PHE A 168 4.47 16.93 -13.92
N LYS A 169 5.27 17.24 -12.90
CA LYS A 169 6.41 18.17 -13.02
C LYS A 169 7.66 17.51 -13.61
N LYS A 170 7.70 16.16 -13.61
CA LYS A 170 8.86 15.39 -14.04
C LYS A 170 8.52 14.56 -15.26
N THR A 171 9.43 14.49 -16.21
CA THR A 171 9.32 13.66 -17.41
C THR A 171 10.38 12.57 -17.39
N LYS A 172 10.09 11.45 -18.03
CA LYS A 172 11.04 10.35 -18.20
C LYS A 172 10.79 9.62 -19.52
N GLU A 173 11.88 9.29 -20.20
CA GLU A 173 11.87 8.46 -21.40
C GLU A 173 11.95 6.99 -21.00
N ILE A 174 11.09 6.17 -21.63
CA ILE A 174 10.98 4.73 -21.39
C ILE A 174 10.64 4.00 -22.69
N THR A 175 10.81 2.69 -22.71
CA THR A 175 10.49 1.84 -23.85
C THR A 175 9.23 1.01 -23.64
N GLU A 176 8.96 0.60 -22.42
CA GLU A 176 7.86 -0.31 -22.08
C GLU A 176 6.90 0.27 -21.02
N LEU A 177 5.61 -0.12 -21.09
CA LEU A 177 4.60 0.27 -20.10
C LEU A 177 4.96 -0.16 -18.67
N LYS A 178 5.65 -1.30 -18.50
CA LYS A 178 6.10 -1.77 -17.19
C LYS A 178 7.14 -0.88 -16.52
N GLN A 179 7.79 0.01 -17.27
CA GLN A 179 8.77 0.96 -16.76
C GLN A 179 8.13 2.28 -16.26
N MET A 180 6.80 2.45 -16.44
CA MET A 180 6.09 3.65 -15.99
C MET A 180 6.19 3.82 -14.48
N ARG A 181 6.46 5.07 -14.06
CA ARG A 181 6.56 5.50 -12.65
C ARG A 181 5.33 6.33 -12.25
N ARG A 182 5.06 6.36 -10.99
CA ARG A 182 4.09 7.30 -10.41
C ARG A 182 4.57 8.74 -10.57
N ASP A 183 4.26 9.75 -10.20
CA ASP A 183 4.80 11.14 -10.18
C ASP A 183 5.60 11.61 -11.42
N TYR A 184 5.57 10.85 -12.56
CA TYR A 184 6.26 11.19 -13.80
C TYR A 184 5.32 11.12 -14.99
N TYR A 185 5.53 12.02 -15.97
CA TYR A 185 5.01 11.88 -17.33
C TYR A 185 6.02 11.11 -18.19
N HIS A 186 5.56 10.26 -19.11
CA HIS A 186 6.45 9.41 -19.88
C HIS A 186 6.36 9.68 -21.36
N TYR A 187 7.55 9.66 -21.99
CA TYR A 187 7.68 9.57 -23.45
C TYR A 187 8.20 8.18 -23.79
N PHE A 188 7.58 7.55 -24.76
CA PHE A 188 7.96 6.21 -25.21
C PHE A 188 8.85 6.31 -26.43
N ILE A 189 10.10 5.83 -26.31
CA ILE A 189 11.04 5.76 -27.41
C ILE A 189 10.79 4.45 -28.15
N THR A 190 10.44 4.59 -29.44
CA THR A 190 10.35 3.49 -30.40
C THR A 190 11.47 3.67 -31.40
N GLU A 191 11.86 2.64 -32.14
CA GLU A 191 12.97 2.70 -33.12
C GLU A 191 12.84 3.83 -34.16
N LYS A 192 11.61 4.34 -34.39
CA LYS A 192 11.31 5.34 -35.41
C LYS A 192 10.84 6.68 -34.86
N GLU A 193 10.23 6.71 -33.67
CA GLU A 193 9.52 7.90 -33.18
C GLU A 193 9.47 7.95 -31.65
N ILE A 194 9.28 9.16 -31.11
CA ILE A 194 8.98 9.40 -29.71
C ILE A 194 7.46 9.58 -29.60
N ILE A 195 6.80 8.71 -28.87
CA ILE A 195 5.34 8.68 -28.73
C ILE A 195 4.97 9.18 -27.33
N SER A 196 3.90 9.96 -27.24
CA SER A 196 3.38 10.44 -25.95
C SER A 196 2.77 9.32 -25.12
N GLU A 197 2.67 9.52 -23.80
CA GLU A 197 2.05 8.55 -22.88
C GLU A 197 0.60 8.20 -23.28
N LYS A 198 -0.20 9.22 -23.63
CA LYS A 198 -1.59 9.02 -24.04
C LYS A 198 -1.73 8.24 -25.33
N GLU A 199 -0.91 8.56 -26.29
CA GLU A 199 -0.89 7.87 -27.58
C GLU A 199 -0.46 6.41 -27.42
N LYS A 200 0.56 6.11 -26.62
CA LYS A 200 0.95 4.73 -26.31
C LYS A 200 -0.13 3.95 -25.59
N LEU A 201 -0.83 4.58 -24.64
CA LEU A 201 -1.93 3.97 -23.93
C LEU A 201 -3.17 3.76 -24.83
N SER A 202 -3.47 4.70 -25.73
CA SER A 202 -4.56 4.52 -26.70
C SER A 202 -4.29 3.33 -27.63
N LEU A 203 -3.07 3.17 -28.14
CA LEU A 203 -2.66 2.00 -28.91
C LEU A 203 -2.78 0.70 -28.09
N TYR A 204 -2.36 0.72 -26.82
CA TYR A 204 -2.48 -0.46 -25.96
C TYR A 204 -3.92 -0.88 -25.76
N PHE A 205 -4.82 0.04 -25.45
CA PHE A 205 -6.23 -0.27 -25.21
C PHE A 205 -7.01 -0.57 -26.50
N SER A 206 -6.63 -0.02 -27.67
CA SER A 206 -7.27 -0.36 -28.96
C SER A 206 -7.09 -1.82 -29.38
N TYR A 207 -6.07 -2.53 -28.82
CA TYR A 207 -5.91 -3.98 -29.05
C TYR A 207 -6.84 -4.84 -28.18
N PHE A 208 -7.53 -4.26 -27.18
CA PHE A 208 -8.43 -5.00 -26.28
C PHE A 208 -9.91 -4.74 -26.57
N PHE A 209 -10.22 -3.77 -27.42
CA PHE A 209 -11.54 -3.44 -27.93
C PHE A 209 -11.59 -3.52 -29.46
#